data_e744ac817a4a70ffa0f0763bb01f6554
#
_entry.id   e744ac817a4a70ffa0f0763bb01f6554
#
_cell.length_a   1.000
_cell.length_b   1.000
_cell.length_c   1.000
_cell.angle_alpha   90.00
_cell.angle_beta   90.00
_cell.angle_gamma   90.00
#
_symmetry.space_group_name_H-M   'P 1'
#
loop_
_entity.id
_entity.type
_entity.pdbx_description
1 polymer ?
#
loop_
_entity_poly.entity_id
_entity_poly.type
_entity_poly.pdbx_seq_one_letter_code
_entity_poly.pdbx_strand_id
1 'polypeptide(L)' 'MRQSEEILQKETRSAWRYRIRQLCHVYMERGCMTADEYDQLQKMFGIYEAIGGNG' A
#
# COMPACT_ATOMS: atom_id res chain seq x y z
N MET A 1 4.28 -22.69 12.72
CA MET A 1 3.15 -22.37 12.01
C MET A 1 2.56 -21.00 12.22
N ARG A 2 2.21 -20.64 13.47
CA ARG A 2 1.68 -19.30 13.72
C ARG A 2 2.70 -18.21 13.42
N GLN A 3 3.95 -18.47 13.71
CA GLN A 3 5.02 -17.53 13.45
C GLN A 3 5.14 -17.23 11.96
N SER A 4 4.91 -18.23 11.13
CA SER A 4 4.97 -18.03 9.69
C SER A 4 3.89 -17.06 9.21
N GLU A 5 2.69 -17.19 9.76
CA GLU A 5 1.59 -16.30 9.39
C GLU A 5 1.86 -14.88 9.82
N GLU A 6 2.40 -14.70 11.01
CA GLU A 6 2.73 -13.36 11.51
C GLU A 6 3.81 -12.71 10.66
N ILE A 7 4.82 -13.48 10.28
CA ILE A 7 5.88 -12.97 9.42
C ILE A 7 5.32 -12.57 8.06
N LEU A 8 4.46 -13.41 7.50
CA LEU A 8 3.83 -13.11 6.21
C LEU A 8 2.99 -11.85 6.28
N GLN A 9 2.24 -11.66 7.38
CA GLN A 9 1.43 -10.46 7.54
C GLN A 9 2.30 -9.21 7.63
N LYS A 10 3.40 -9.28 8.34
CA LYS A 10 4.33 -8.16 8.44
C LYS A 10 4.93 -7.84 7.09
N GLU A 11 5.35 -8.86 6.37
CA GLU A 11 5.93 -8.68 5.05
C GLU A 11 4.91 -8.09 4.09
N THR A 12 3.67 -8.56 4.16
CA THR A 12 2.62 -8.05 3.31
C THR A 12 2.36 -6.57 3.59
N ARG A 13 2.29 -6.20 4.86
CA ARG A 13 2.12 -4.79 5.23
C ARG A 13 3.27 -3.93 4.74
N SER A 14 4.48 -4.40 4.93
CA SER A 14 5.67 -3.66 4.49
C SER A 14 5.69 -3.51 2.98
N ALA A 15 5.31 -4.55 2.26
CA ALA A 15 5.26 -4.51 0.81
C ALA A 15 4.23 -3.51 0.30
N TRP A 16 3.04 -3.50 0.91
CA TRP A 16 1.99 -2.55 0.54
C TRP A 16 2.39 -1.13 0.85
N ARG A 17 3.00 -0.92 2.01
CA ARG A 17 3.48 0.39 2.41
C ARG A 17 4.50 0.92 1.42
N TYR A 18 5.46 0.09 1.07
CA TYR A 18 6.50 0.44 0.11
C TYR A 18 5.89 0.78 -1.25
N ARG A 19 4.96 -0.04 -1.70
CA ARG A 19 4.31 0.15 -3.00
C ARG A 19 3.52 1.46 -3.05
N ILE A 20 2.75 1.72 -2.00
CA ILE A 20 1.97 2.96 -1.91
C ILE A 20 2.90 4.16 -1.92
N ARG A 21 3.97 4.10 -1.15
CA ARG A 21 4.94 5.17 -1.09
C ARG A 21 5.58 5.43 -2.45
N GLN A 22 5.93 4.38 -3.16
CA GLN A 22 6.53 4.50 -4.48
C GLN A 22 5.58 5.14 -5.48
N LEU A 23 4.33 4.72 -5.46
CA LEU A 23 3.33 5.29 -6.35
C LEU A 23 3.10 6.77 -6.05
N CYS A 24 3.01 7.12 -4.78
CA CYS A 24 2.87 8.51 -4.40
C CYS A 24 4.04 9.34 -4.89
N HIS A 25 5.24 8.81 -4.79
CA HIS A 25 6.45 9.49 -5.26
C HIS A 25 6.38 9.75 -6.76
N VAL A 26 5.98 8.74 -7.52
CA VAL A 26 5.85 8.86 -8.97
C VAL A 26 4.82 9.94 -9.32
N TYR A 27 3.68 9.92 -8.67
CA TYR A 27 2.62 10.89 -8.94
C TYR A 27 3.05 12.30 -8.57
N MET A 28 3.79 12.46 -7.48
CA MET A 28 4.30 13.76 -7.08
C MET A 28 5.30 14.30 -8.07
N GLU A 29 6.18 13.45 -8.58
CA GLU A 29 7.16 13.87 -9.59
C GLU A 29 6.47 14.25 -10.89
N ARG A 30 5.43 13.51 -11.25
CA ARG A 30 4.66 13.76 -12.46
C ARG A 30 3.80 15.01 -12.33
N GLY A 31 3.40 15.33 -11.11
CA GLY A 31 2.55 16.47 -10.83
C GLY A 31 1.08 16.26 -11.11
N CYS A 32 0.68 15.04 -11.51
CA CYS A 32 -0.73 14.74 -11.79
C CYS A 32 -0.94 13.23 -11.77
N MET A 33 -2.19 12.83 -11.63
CA MET A 33 -2.57 11.44 -11.75
C MET A 33 -3.94 11.34 -12.42
N THR A 34 -4.16 10.23 -13.12
CA THR A 34 -5.45 10.00 -13.77
C THR A 34 -6.48 9.55 -12.75
N ALA A 35 -7.76 9.59 -13.15
CA ALA A 35 -8.84 9.13 -12.29
C ALA A 35 -8.67 7.65 -11.95
N ASP A 36 -8.23 6.85 -12.92
CA ASP A 36 -8.00 5.43 -12.70
C ASP A 36 -6.88 5.20 -11.69
N GLU A 37 -5.80 5.97 -11.81
CA GLU A 37 -4.68 5.87 -10.87
C GLU A 37 -5.10 6.25 -9.47
N TYR A 38 -5.90 7.30 -9.36
CA TYR A 38 -6.42 7.73 -8.06
C TYR A 38 -7.29 6.64 -7.43
N ASP A 39 -8.16 6.05 -8.23
CA ASP A 39 -9.04 4.98 -7.78
C ASP A 39 -8.25 3.77 -7.28
N GLN A 40 -7.22 3.39 -8.03
CA GLN A 40 -6.35 2.29 -7.65
C GLN A 40 -5.64 2.59 -6.34
N LEU A 41 -5.17 3.80 -6.17
CA LEU A 41 -4.47 4.21 -4.96
C LEU A 41 -5.42 4.13 -3.75
N GLN A 42 -6.66 4.55 -3.92
CA GLN A 42 -7.67 4.46 -2.88
C GLN A 42 -7.92 3.02 -2.46
N LYS A 43 -8.01 2.13 -3.44
CA LYS A 43 -8.19 0.70 -3.16
C LYS A 43 -7.00 0.12 -2.41
N MET A 44 -5.80 0.53 -2.80
CA MET A 44 -4.58 0.08 -2.12
C MET A 44 -4.55 0.54 -0.67
N PHE A 45 -4.94 1.77 -0.42
CA PHE A 45 -5.05 2.28 0.94
C PHE A 45 -6.06 1.51 1.76
N GLY A 46 -7.19 1.17 1.15
CA GLY A 46 -8.21 0.37 1.82
C GLY A 46 -7.69 -0.99 2.25
N ILE A 47 -6.95 -1.65 1.36
CA ILE A 47 -6.33 -2.93 1.68
C ILE A 47 -5.29 -2.78 2.79
N TYR A 48 -4.47 -1.74 2.70
CA TYR A 48 -3.42 -1.48 3.68
C TYR A 48 -4.02 -1.27 5.06
N GLU A 49 -5.09 -0.49 5.14
CA GLU A 49 -5.78 -0.27 6.41
C GLU A 49 -6.37 -1.56 6.96
N ALA A 50 -6.93 -2.39 6.06
CA ALA A 50 -7.54 -3.65 6.46
C ALA A 50 -6.54 -4.61 7.08
N ILE A 51 -5.28 -4.57 6.65
CA ILE A 51 -4.25 -5.42 7.21
C ILE A 51 -3.52 -4.76 8.38
N GLY A 52 -4.07 -3.66 8.88
CA GLY A 52 -3.55 -3.03 10.08
C GLY A 52 -2.41 -2.06 9.84
N GLY A 53 -2.35 -1.45 8.66
CA GLY A 53 -1.28 -0.55 8.30
C GLY A 53 -1.24 0.75 9.09
N ASN A 54 -2.31 1.08 9.78
CA ASN A 54 -2.39 2.29 10.59
C ASN A 54 -1.77 2.15 11.97
N GLY A 55 -1.39 0.94 12.31
CA GLY A 55 -0.92 0.64 13.66
C GLY A 55 0.42 1.24 14.02
#